data_9e381e7655a4f71b4811b1b93afd42f9
#
_entry.id   9e381e7655a4f71b4811b1b93afd42f9
#
_cell.length_a   1.000
_cell.length_b   1.000
_cell.length_c   1.000
_cell.angle_alpha   90.00
_cell.angle_beta   90.00
_cell.angle_gamma   90.00
#
_symmetry.space_group_name_H-M   'P 1'
#
loop_
_entity.id
_entity.type
_entity.pdbx_description
1 polymer ?
#
loop_
_entity_poly.entity_id
_entity_poly.type
_entity_poly.pdbx_seq_one_letter_code
_entity_poly.pdbx_strand_id
1 'polypeptide(L)'
;MTPSETKLLSFLVSGELPAAAKAVLKRSIQEFVLQCGWWYQPIELPKQIALGTPQECHTNAIDLTLADETLIYCEGYALFKDSSQPRIHAWVTDGKGNAIDNTWPQPGVVYAGVPFTLDFVTVTTLKNHAAISLLDDFQNGFPLLGDLGDRPVEWLELRGRGTKKLM
;
A
#
# COMPACT_ATOMS: atom_id res chain seq x y z
N MET A 1 16.04 -12.33 -5.90
CA MET A 1 15.72 -11.10 -5.15
C MET A 1 16.75 -10.04 -5.52
N THR A 2 16.30 -8.88 -5.95
CA THR A 2 17.17 -7.74 -6.30
C THR A 2 17.73 -7.07 -5.02
N PRO A 3 18.79 -6.24 -5.13
CA PRO A 3 19.28 -5.47 -3.97
C PRO A 3 18.20 -4.57 -3.35
N SER A 4 17.32 -3.98 -4.16
CA SER A 4 16.20 -3.14 -3.69
C SER A 4 15.15 -3.95 -2.95
N GLU A 5 14.79 -5.14 -3.45
CA GLU A 5 13.88 -6.06 -2.74
C GLU A 5 14.49 -6.53 -1.41
N THR A 6 15.79 -6.85 -1.39
CA THR A 6 16.48 -7.23 -0.15
C THR A 6 16.45 -6.10 0.88
N LYS A 7 16.70 -4.86 0.45
CA LYS A 7 16.65 -3.68 1.31
C LYS A 7 15.23 -3.46 1.87
N LEU A 8 14.21 -3.53 1.03
CA LEU A 8 12.83 -3.36 1.46
C LEU A 8 12.39 -4.48 2.40
N LEU A 9 12.74 -5.74 2.10
CA LEU A 9 12.42 -6.87 2.96
C LEU A 9 13.10 -6.74 4.33
N SER A 10 14.37 -6.36 4.38
CA SER A 10 15.09 -6.12 5.64
C SER A 10 14.41 -5.04 6.49
N PHE A 11 13.93 -3.98 5.84
CA PHE A 11 13.16 -2.93 6.52
C PHE A 11 11.82 -3.48 7.07
N LEU A 12 11.08 -4.26 6.30
CA LEU A 12 9.81 -4.85 6.74
C LEU A 12 10.01 -5.80 7.94
N VAL A 13 11.04 -6.63 7.89
CA VAL A 13 11.37 -7.59 8.97
C VAL A 13 11.85 -6.89 10.24
N SER A 14 12.48 -5.72 10.14
CA SER A 14 12.96 -4.97 11.30
C SER A 14 11.88 -4.16 12.02
N GLY A 15 10.67 -4.07 11.45
CA GLY A 15 9.57 -3.30 12.01
C GLY A 15 8.92 -3.98 13.22
N GLU A 16 9.25 -3.49 14.42
CA GLU A 16 8.62 -3.96 15.66
C GLU A 16 7.70 -2.90 16.27
N LEU A 17 6.62 -3.38 16.89
CA LEU A 17 5.78 -2.50 17.70
C LEU A 17 6.53 -2.04 18.95
N PRO A 18 6.49 -0.72 19.28
CA PRO A 18 6.91 -0.25 20.59
C PRO A 18 6.15 -0.97 21.72
N ALA A 19 6.80 -1.20 22.85
CA ALA A 19 6.20 -1.93 23.96
C ALA A 19 4.85 -1.35 24.43
N ALA A 20 4.71 -0.02 24.43
CA ALA A 20 3.46 0.65 24.77
C ALA A 20 2.33 0.38 23.76
N ALA A 21 2.65 0.22 22.48
CA ALA A 21 1.67 -0.07 21.44
C ALA A 21 1.20 -1.53 21.45
N LYS A 22 2.02 -2.47 21.93
CA LYS A 22 1.67 -3.91 22.05
C LYS A 22 0.46 -4.17 22.95
N ALA A 23 0.10 -3.22 23.81
CA ALA A 23 -1.10 -3.33 24.66
C ALA A 23 -2.40 -3.12 23.87
N VAL A 24 -2.35 -2.45 22.70
CA VAL A 24 -3.52 -2.03 21.90
C VAL A 24 -3.50 -2.63 20.51
N LEU A 25 -2.33 -2.77 19.90
CA LEU A 25 -2.17 -3.25 18.53
C LEU A 25 -1.57 -4.67 18.51
N LYS A 26 -1.98 -5.47 17.55
CA LYS A 26 -1.49 -6.85 17.37
C LYS A 26 -0.19 -6.89 16.57
N ARG A 27 0.06 -5.90 15.69
CA ARG A 27 1.19 -5.85 14.76
C ARG A 27 1.54 -4.43 14.36
N SER A 28 2.76 -4.23 13.88
CA SER A 28 3.18 -2.99 13.22
C SER A 28 2.66 -2.92 11.78
N ILE A 29 2.76 -1.75 11.13
CA ILE A 29 2.45 -1.61 9.70
C ILE A 29 3.37 -2.51 8.87
N GLN A 30 4.66 -2.59 9.20
CA GLN A 30 5.62 -3.45 8.52
C GLN A 30 5.23 -4.93 8.65
N GLU A 31 4.89 -5.38 9.85
CA GLU A 31 4.43 -6.75 10.07
C GLU A 31 3.13 -7.06 9.30
N PHE A 32 2.19 -6.12 9.27
CA PHE A 32 0.96 -6.27 8.49
C PHE A 32 1.25 -6.43 6.99
N VAL A 33 2.06 -5.53 6.43
CA VAL A 33 2.46 -5.60 5.02
C VAL A 33 3.22 -6.90 4.73
N LEU A 34 4.13 -7.31 5.61
CA LEU A 34 4.89 -8.54 5.45
C LEU A 34 3.98 -9.79 5.42
N GLN A 35 2.97 -9.85 6.29
CA GLN A 35 2.03 -10.97 6.39
C GLN A 35 0.99 -11.01 5.27
N CYS A 36 0.47 -9.84 4.88
CA CYS A 36 -0.67 -9.74 3.96
C CYS A 36 -0.30 -9.31 2.54
N GLY A 37 0.91 -8.79 2.33
CA GLY A 37 1.29 -8.11 1.09
C GLY A 37 1.93 -9.00 0.02
N TRP A 38 2.11 -8.38 -1.13
CA TRP A 38 2.78 -8.93 -2.31
C TRP A 38 3.85 -7.96 -2.83
N TRP A 39 4.80 -8.50 -3.61
CA TRP A 39 5.70 -7.71 -4.45
C TRP A 39 4.98 -7.27 -5.72
N TYR A 40 5.21 -6.01 -6.13
CA TYR A 40 4.69 -5.47 -7.38
C TYR A 40 5.83 -5.03 -8.29
N GLN A 41 5.63 -5.25 -9.60
CA GLN A 41 6.58 -4.86 -10.63
C GLN A 41 6.41 -3.37 -10.94
N PRO A 42 7.43 -2.52 -10.73
CA PRO A 42 7.37 -1.14 -11.19
C PRO A 42 7.24 -1.06 -12.70
N ILE A 43 6.35 -0.22 -13.19
CA ILE A 43 6.25 0.09 -14.63
C ILE A 43 6.20 1.60 -14.83
N GLU A 44 6.62 2.06 -16.01
CA GLU A 44 6.42 3.45 -16.43
C GLU A 44 4.94 3.80 -16.43
N LEU A 45 4.63 5.04 -16.06
CA LEU A 45 3.24 5.50 -16.04
C LEU A 45 2.62 5.38 -17.45
N PRO A 46 1.52 4.63 -17.62
CA PRO A 46 0.83 4.53 -18.90
C PRO A 46 0.45 5.90 -19.45
N LYS A 47 0.65 6.12 -20.75
CA LYS A 47 0.47 7.44 -21.39
C LYS A 47 -0.92 8.04 -21.22
N GLN A 48 -1.93 7.21 -21.03
CA GLN A 48 -3.32 7.62 -20.80
C GLN A 48 -3.58 8.08 -19.36
N ILE A 49 -2.67 7.84 -18.43
CA ILE A 49 -2.80 8.24 -17.03
C ILE A 49 -1.96 9.50 -16.80
N ALA A 50 -2.61 10.56 -16.36
CA ALA A 50 -1.93 11.79 -16.02
C ALA A 50 -1.18 11.67 -14.68
N LEU A 51 -0.06 12.39 -14.56
CA LEU A 51 0.62 12.56 -13.28
C LEU A 51 -0.32 13.31 -12.31
N GLY A 52 -0.43 12.81 -11.10
CA GLY A 52 -1.26 13.38 -10.04
C GLY A 52 -0.55 14.49 -9.25
N THR A 53 -1.16 14.88 -8.15
CA THR A 53 -0.61 15.91 -7.25
C THR A 53 0.58 15.35 -6.47
N PRO A 54 1.73 16.03 -6.46
CA PRO A 54 2.87 15.60 -5.66
C PRO A 54 2.54 15.44 -4.17
N GLN A 55 3.05 14.38 -3.55
CA GLN A 55 2.86 14.03 -2.12
C GLN A 55 1.44 13.60 -1.73
N GLU A 56 0.50 13.52 -2.65
CA GLU A 56 -0.89 13.10 -2.40
C GLU A 56 -1.15 11.67 -2.92
N CYS A 57 -0.27 10.71 -2.60
CA CYS A 57 -0.35 9.36 -3.16
C CYS A 57 -1.69 8.66 -2.88
N HIS A 58 -2.28 8.86 -1.70
CA HIS A 58 -3.57 8.26 -1.35
C HIS A 58 -4.69 8.83 -2.22
N THR A 59 -4.80 10.16 -2.33
CA THR A 59 -5.77 10.83 -3.21
C THR A 59 -5.60 10.39 -4.65
N ASN A 60 -4.38 10.47 -5.17
CA ASN A 60 -4.07 10.11 -6.54
C ASN A 60 -4.46 8.66 -6.89
N ALA A 61 -4.15 7.71 -6.00
CA ALA A 61 -4.48 6.31 -6.20
C ALA A 61 -5.99 6.03 -6.09
N ILE A 62 -6.69 6.70 -5.15
CA ILE A 62 -8.14 6.60 -5.01
C ILE A 62 -8.83 7.15 -6.26
N ASP A 63 -8.43 8.31 -6.74
CA ASP A 63 -9.01 8.93 -7.94
C ASP A 63 -8.86 8.03 -9.18
N LEU A 64 -7.71 7.37 -9.35
CA LEU A 64 -7.52 6.39 -10.42
C LEU A 64 -8.44 5.19 -10.27
N THR A 65 -8.59 4.65 -9.05
CA THR A 65 -9.46 3.50 -8.79
C THR A 65 -10.94 3.84 -9.02
N LEU A 66 -11.35 5.06 -8.72
CA LEU A 66 -12.72 5.54 -8.98
C LEU A 66 -12.98 5.83 -10.47
N ALA A 67 -11.95 6.23 -11.21
CA ALA A 67 -12.04 6.51 -12.64
C ALA A 67 -12.02 5.25 -13.52
N ASP A 68 -11.39 4.17 -13.06
CA ASP A 68 -11.25 2.91 -13.78
C ASP A 68 -11.37 1.72 -12.82
N GLU A 69 -12.51 1.02 -12.86
CA GLU A 69 -12.82 -0.13 -12.00
C GLU A 69 -11.91 -1.34 -12.23
N THR A 70 -11.12 -1.36 -13.29
CA THR A 70 -10.10 -2.40 -13.53
C THR A 70 -8.83 -2.17 -12.71
N LEU A 71 -8.62 -0.96 -12.22
CA LEU A 71 -7.51 -0.60 -11.35
C LEU A 71 -7.89 -0.84 -9.89
N ILE A 72 -6.94 -1.35 -9.13
CA ILE A 72 -7.14 -1.75 -7.73
C ILE A 72 -6.19 -0.95 -6.85
N TYR A 73 -6.73 -0.29 -5.84
CA TYR A 73 -5.95 0.46 -4.84
C TYR A 73 -5.03 -0.46 -4.05
N CYS A 74 -3.78 -0.06 -3.95
CA CYS A 74 -2.76 -0.71 -3.14
C CYS A 74 -2.09 0.27 -2.20
N GLU A 75 -1.76 -0.19 -1.00
CA GLU A 75 -0.97 0.57 -0.04
C GLU A 75 0.07 -0.31 0.65
N GLY A 76 1.22 0.26 0.94
CA GLY A 76 2.32 -0.43 1.58
C GLY A 76 3.58 0.40 1.61
N TYR A 77 4.70 -0.20 1.29
CA TYR A 77 5.99 0.46 1.23
C TYR A 77 6.56 0.45 -0.19
N ALA A 78 7.07 1.60 -0.59
CA ALA A 78 7.81 1.75 -1.83
C ALA A 78 9.19 2.35 -1.56
N LEU A 79 10.17 1.97 -2.36
CA LEU A 79 11.50 2.53 -2.34
C LEU A 79 11.68 3.39 -3.59
N PHE A 80 11.87 4.68 -3.38
CA PHE A 80 12.18 5.61 -4.46
C PHE A 80 13.65 5.48 -4.87
N LYS A 81 13.96 5.76 -6.13
CA LYS A 81 15.33 5.76 -6.64
C LYS A 81 16.19 6.70 -5.79
N ASP A 82 17.37 6.24 -5.42
CA ASP A 82 18.35 6.96 -4.59
C ASP A 82 17.88 7.28 -3.15
N SER A 83 16.71 6.77 -2.73
CA SER A 83 16.27 6.90 -1.35
C SER A 83 17.00 5.92 -0.43
N SER A 84 17.35 6.41 0.76
CA SER A 84 17.96 5.57 1.80
C SER A 84 16.93 4.69 2.52
N GLN A 85 15.65 5.11 2.55
CA GLN A 85 14.59 4.45 3.32
C GLN A 85 13.33 4.23 2.49
N PRO A 86 12.66 3.06 2.63
CA PRO A 86 11.31 2.86 2.15
C PRO A 86 10.32 3.82 2.84
N ARG A 87 9.25 4.17 2.12
CA ARG A 87 8.19 5.04 2.64
C ARG A 87 6.84 4.37 2.47
N ILE A 88 5.91 4.65 3.40
CA ILE A 88 4.49 4.36 3.19
C ILE A 88 4.05 5.09 1.93
N HIS A 89 3.36 4.37 1.06
CA HIS A 89 2.97 4.87 -0.25
C HIS A 89 1.73 4.15 -0.77
N ALA A 90 0.97 4.82 -1.63
CA ALA A 90 -0.19 4.26 -2.31
C ALA A 90 -0.01 4.34 -3.82
N TRP A 91 -0.49 3.33 -4.53
CA TRP A 91 -0.49 3.20 -5.98
C TRP A 91 -1.68 2.35 -6.43
N VAL A 92 -1.86 2.16 -7.71
CA VAL A 92 -2.83 1.19 -8.22
C VAL A 92 -2.16 0.05 -8.94
N THR A 93 -2.83 -1.11 -9.02
CA THR A 93 -2.40 -2.25 -9.81
C THR A 93 -3.47 -2.64 -10.84
N ASP A 94 -3.02 -3.20 -11.96
CA ASP A 94 -3.85 -3.69 -13.07
C ASP A 94 -4.26 -5.16 -12.94
N GLY A 95 -4.08 -5.76 -11.77
CA GLY A 95 -4.34 -7.19 -11.55
C GLY A 95 -3.33 -8.15 -12.19
N LYS A 96 -2.31 -7.64 -12.88
CA LYS A 96 -1.18 -8.43 -13.43
C LYS A 96 0.06 -8.36 -12.57
N GLY A 97 -0.04 -7.67 -11.43
CA GLY A 97 1.05 -7.48 -10.49
C GLY A 97 1.93 -6.26 -10.80
N ASN A 98 1.49 -5.37 -11.69
CA ASN A 98 2.18 -4.11 -11.95
C ASN A 98 1.84 -3.06 -10.89
N ALA A 99 2.83 -2.26 -10.49
CA ALA A 99 2.62 -1.03 -9.74
C ALA A 99 2.53 0.13 -10.73
N ILE A 100 1.37 0.78 -10.78
CA ILE A 100 1.09 1.98 -11.57
C ILE A 100 0.99 3.13 -10.58
N ASP A 101 2.01 3.97 -10.58
CA ASP A 101 2.17 5.06 -9.61
C ASP A 101 2.17 6.40 -10.35
N ASN A 102 1.10 7.17 -10.18
CA ASN A 102 0.97 8.49 -10.78
C ASN A 102 1.36 9.65 -9.85
N THR A 103 1.97 9.36 -8.69
CA THR A 103 2.42 10.39 -7.75
C THR A 103 3.87 10.80 -8.00
N TRP A 104 4.71 9.84 -8.35
CA TRP A 104 6.11 10.09 -8.64
C TRP A 104 6.37 10.25 -10.14
N PRO A 105 7.16 11.25 -10.57
CA PRO A 105 7.49 11.46 -11.99
C PRO A 105 8.20 10.27 -12.65
N GLN A 106 8.89 9.46 -11.85
CA GLN A 106 9.48 8.19 -12.24
C GLN A 106 9.01 7.13 -11.24
N PRO A 107 8.73 5.89 -11.70
CA PRO A 107 8.32 4.84 -10.79
C PRO A 107 9.37 4.57 -9.71
N GLY A 108 8.92 4.13 -8.55
CA GLY A 108 9.80 3.57 -7.52
C GLY A 108 10.57 2.36 -8.06
N VAL A 109 11.64 1.98 -7.38
CA VAL A 109 12.47 0.83 -7.80
C VAL A 109 11.93 -0.51 -7.28
N VAL A 110 11.06 -0.48 -6.27
CA VAL A 110 10.39 -1.67 -5.72
C VAL A 110 9.16 -1.25 -4.90
N TYR A 111 8.12 -2.06 -4.97
CA TYR A 111 6.86 -1.89 -4.21
C TYR A 111 6.51 -3.19 -3.51
N ALA A 112 6.11 -3.07 -2.24
CA ALA A 112 5.59 -4.16 -1.43
C ALA A 112 4.35 -3.67 -0.66
N GLY A 113 3.18 -4.27 -0.91
CA GLY A 113 1.95 -3.76 -0.32
C GLY A 113 0.77 -4.70 -0.42
N VAL A 114 -0.36 -4.20 0.00
CA VAL A 114 -1.62 -4.91 0.15
C VAL A 114 -2.67 -4.29 -0.77
N PRO A 115 -3.37 -5.07 -1.59
CA PRO A 115 -4.48 -4.58 -2.40
C PRO A 115 -5.77 -4.55 -1.58
N PHE A 116 -6.54 -3.48 -1.69
CA PHE A 116 -7.77 -3.26 -0.95
C PHE A 116 -9.00 -3.24 -1.86
N THR A 117 -10.13 -3.73 -1.34
CA THR A 117 -11.41 -3.63 -2.04
C THR A 117 -11.84 -2.18 -2.16
N LEU A 118 -12.50 -1.84 -3.27
CA LEU A 118 -13.01 -0.49 -3.49
C LEU A 118 -14.00 -0.07 -2.39
N ASP A 119 -14.84 -0.99 -1.94
CA ASP A 119 -15.81 -0.73 -0.86
C ASP A 119 -15.10 -0.32 0.43
N PHE A 120 -14.04 -1.04 0.82
CA PHE A 120 -13.27 -0.70 2.02
C PHE A 120 -12.59 0.66 1.91
N VAL A 121 -11.96 0.94 0.76
CA VAL A 121 -11.32 2.24 0.47
C VAL A 121 -12.35 3.36 0.55
N THR A 122 -13.50 3.20 -0.12
CA THR A 122 -14.55 4.23 -0.18
C THR A 122 -15.16 4.50 1.19
N VAL A 123 -15.53 3.45 1.94
CA VAL A 123 -16.11 3.61 3.28
C VAL A 123 -15.14 4.30 4.22
N THR A 124 -13.85 3.92 4.19
CA THR A 124 -12.83 4.53 5.04
C THR A 124 -12.60 6.00 4.67
N THR A 125 -12.54 6.32 3.38
CA THR A 125 -12.38 7.70 2.89
C THR A 125 -13.56 8.57 3.32
N LEU A 126 -14.79 8.08 3.15
CA LEU A 126 -16.01 8.80 3.56
C LEU A 126 -16.04 9.03 5.07
N LYS A 127 -15.71 8.01 5.87
CA LYS A 127 -15.67 8.10 7.33
C LYS A 127 -14.67 9.15 7.82
N ASN A 128 -13.54 9.27 7.15
CA ASN A 128 -12.48 10.22 7.51
C ASN A 128 -12.65 11.60 6.85
N HIS A 129 -13.60 11.76 5.94
CA HIS A 129 -13.79 12.97 5.13
C HIS A 129 -12.53 13.38 4.35
N ALA A 130 -11.62 12.46 4.11
CA ALA A 130 -10.35 12.67 3.41
C ALA A 130 -9.76 11.35 2.92
N ALA A 131 -8.97 11.41 1.84
CA ALA A 131 -8.11 10.33 1.41
C ALA A 131 -6.90 10.24 2.36
N ILE A 132 -6.91 9.26 3.24
CA ILE A 132 -5.84 9.00 4.20
C ILE A 132 -5.24 7.61 3.99
N SER A 133 -4.09 7.37 4.63
CA SER A 133 -3.53 6.02 4.71
C SER A 133 -4.49 5.06 5.41
N LEU A 134 -4.77 3.92 4.79
CA LEU A 134 -5.54 2.84 5.41
C LEU A 134 -4.69 2.10 6.46
N LEU A 135 -3.38 2.04 6.24
CA LEU A 135 -2.44 1.37 7.14
C LEU A 135 -2.07 2.25 8.35
N ASP A 136 -1.92 3.56 8.13
CA ASP A 136 -1.56 4.54 9.17
C ASP A 136 -2.77 5.37 9.61
N ASP A 137 -3.91 4.72 9.80
CA ASP A 137 -5.17 5.34 10.24
C ASP A 137 -5.19 5.53 11.77
N PHE A 138 -4.33 6.43 12.26
CA PHE A 138 -4.20 6.72 13.69
C PHE A 138 -5.47 7.35 14.28
N GLN A 139 -6.25 8.08 13.48
CA GLN A 139 -7.49 8.74 13.94
C GLN A 139 -8.55 7.72 14.35
N ASN A 140 -8.57 6.54 13.74
CA ASN A 140 -9.46 5.44 14.08
C ASN A 140 -8.77 4.32 14.89
N GLY A 141 -7.59 4.58 15.46
CA GLY A 141 -6.86 3.61 16.29
C GLY A 141 -6.26 2.44 15.51
N PHE A 142 -5.85 2.65 14.26
CA PHE A 142 -5.18 1.65 13.41
C PHE A 142 -5.97 0.35 13.24
N PRO A 143 -7.18 0.38 12.67
CA PRO A 143 -8.08 -0.79 12.68
C PRO A 143 -7.45 -2.04 12.04
N LEU A 144 -6.67 -1.89 10.95
CA LEU A 144 -5.99 -2.99 10.26
C LEU A 144 -4.84 -3.61 11.06
N LEU A 145 -4.27 -2.88 12.00
CA LEU A 145 -3.22 -3.40 12.88
C LEU A 145 -3.79 -4.14 14.10
N GLY A 146 -5.10 -4.03 14.32
CA GLY A 146 -5.88 -4.73 15.34
C GLY A 146 -6.68 -5.90 14.77
N ASP A 147 -7.90 -6.06 15.29
CA ASP A 147 -8.81 -7.18 14.97
C ASP A 147 -9.30 -7.18 13.52
N LEU A 148 -9.48 -6.02 12.90
CA LEU A 148 -9.90 -5.93 11.50
C LEU A 148 -8.88 -6.58 10.57
N GLY A 149 -7.59 -6.46 10.85
CA GLY A 149 -6.54 -7.09 10.05
C GLY A 149 -6.62 -8.62 9.99
N ASP A 150 -7.27 -9.25 10.96
CA ASP A 150 -7.49 -10.70 10.97
C ASP A 150 -8.71 -11.15 10.14
N ARG A 151 -9.42 -10.20 9.53
CA ARG A 151 -10.64 -10.44 8.72
C ARG A 151 -10.45 -10.00 7.26
N PRO A 152 -9.54 -10.67 6.50
CA PRO A 152 -9.16 -10.23 5.15
C PRO A 152 -10.34 -10.17 4.18
N VAL A 153 -11.41 -10.92 4.40
CA VAL A 153 -12.63 -10.88 3.58
C VAL A 153 -13.27 -9.48 3.55
N GLU A 154 -13.02 -8.63 4.55
CA GLU A 154 -13.61 -7.30 4.65
C GLU A 154 -12.84 -6.23 3.87
N TRP A 155 -11.56 -6.46 3.56
CA TRP A 155 -10.70 -5.43 2.98
C TRP A 155 -9.78 -5.90 1.85
N LEU A 156 -9.49 -7.21 1.72
CA LEU A 156 -8.50 -7.72 0.79
C LEU A 156 -9.09 -7.95 -0.62
N GLU A 157 -8.51 -7.31 -1.63
CA GLU A 157 -8.88 -7.52 -3.04
C GLU A 157 -7.92 -8.50 -3.74
N LEU A 158 -8.34 -9.73 -3.89
CA LEU A 158 -7.49 -10.80 -4.45
C LEU A 158 -7.17 -10.63 -5.94
N ARG A 159 -7.94 -9.86 -6.70
CA ARG A 159 -7.62 -9.53 -8.11
C ARG A 159 -6.39 -8.62 -8.19
N GLY A 160 -6.12 -7.85 -7.14
CA GLY A 160 -4.99 -6.92 -7.06
C GLY A 160 -3.68 -7.57 -6.58
N ARG A 161 -3.59 -8.90 -6.51
CA ARG A 161 -2.36 -9.57 -6.08
C ARG A 161 -1.18 -9.22 -6.97
N GLY A 162 -0.03 -9.00 -6.31
CA GLY A 162 1.24 -8.77 -6.98
C GLY A 162 1.84 -10.03 -7.59
N THR A 163 3.07 -9.92 -8.05
CA THR A 163 3.79 -11.00 -8.76
C THR A 163 4.16 -12.16 -7.84
N LYS A 164 4.40 -11.88 -6.55
CA LYS A 164 4.81 -12.88 -5.56
C LYS A 164 4.37 -12.42 -4.16
N LYS A 165 3.90 -13.37 -3.34
CA LYS A 165 3.62 -13.15 -1.90
C LYS A 165 4.90 -12.79 -1.16
N LEU A 166 4.82 -11.91 -0.15
CA LEU A 166 5.98 -11.53 0.68
C LEU A 166 6.43 -12.65 1.61
N MET A 167 5.46 -13.34 2.22
CA MET A 167 5.67 -14.55 3.03
C MET A 167 4.62 -15.60 2.69
#